data_50be8f0d93d5c44f01af0feb53c79df7
#
_entry.id   50be8f0d93d5c44f01af0feb53c79df7
#
_cell.length_a   1.000
_cell.length_b   1.000
_cell.length_c   1.000
_cell.angle_alpha   90.00
_cell.angle_beta   90.00
_cell.angle_gamma   90.00
#
_symmetry.space_group_name_H-M   'P 1'
#
loop_
_entity.id
_entity.type
_entity.pdbx_description
1 polymer ?
#
loop_
_entity_poly.entity_id
_entity_poly.type
_entity_poly.pdbx_seq_one_letter_code
_entity_poly.pdbx_strand_id
1 'polypeptide(L)'
;RHVIALDPATGELLWSFTEADTERYQYSMRKGYGKGIAYGEIDGRGVVYITTPGFFLHALDAETGHPIEGWGEGVSIPGFPKTGTVDLVTDLIRDWGPWENLNQEYDPYQGIPLEIGYITASSPPIVANGVVIVGNSAEQGYNQTRKEMVPGDILAYDAATGDFKWKFHVIPRPGEFGHDTWENDAW
;
A
#
# COMPACT_ATOMS: atom_id res chain seq x y z
N ARG A 1 8.90 6.61 -4.70
CA ARG A 1 8.13 6.17 -5.88
C ARG A 1 9.01 5.76 -7.08
N HIS A 2 10.31 5.65 -6.86
CA HIS A 2 11.26 5.19 -7.88
C HIS A 2 11.88 3.87 -7.46
N VAL A 3 12.02 2.95 -8.39
CA VAL A 3 12.82 1.73 -8.27
C VAL A 3 13.84 1.75 -9.39
N ILE A 4 15.06 1.40 -9.08
CA ILE A 4 16.14 1.24 -10.06
C ILE A 4 16.80 -0.12 -9.86
N ALA A 5 17.12 -0.79 -10.94
CA ALA A 5 17.98 -1.98 -10.94
C ALA A 5 19.32 -1.65 -11.56
N LEU A 6 20.38 -2.05 -10.89
CA LEU A 6 21.76 -1.83 -11.33
C LEU A 6 22.46 -3.18 -11.50
N ASP A 7 23.32 -3.28 -12.49
CA ASP A 7 24.25 -4.38 -12.58
C ASP A 7 25.22 -4.35 -11.39
N PRO A 8 25.32 -5.43 -10.60
CA PRO A 8 26.12 -5.42 -9.38
C PRO A 8 27.64 -5.39 -9.63
N ALA A 9 28.11 -5.76 -10.84
CA ALA A 9 29.51 -5.77 -11.19
C ALA A 9 29.97 -4.43 -11.77
N THR A 10 29.13 -3.76 -12.54
CA THR A 10 29.46 -2.55 -13.28
C THR A 10 28.82 -1.28 -12.73
N GLY A 11 27.69 -1.42 -12.02
CA GLY A 11 26.86 -0.30 -11.58
C GLY A 11 26.02 0.32 -12.71
N GLU A 12 25.99 -0.30 -13.88
CA GLU A 12 25.18 0.19 -14.99
C GLU A 12 23.69 0.06 -14.70
N LEU A 13 22.91 1.04 -15.15
CA LEU A 13 21.46 1.01 -15.02
C LEU A 13 20.87 -0.04 -15.96
N LEU A 14 20.20 -1.05 -15.38
CA LEU A 14 19.48 -2.07 -16.14
C LEU A 14 18.06 -1.59 -16.51
N TRP A 15 17.33 -1.12 -15.51
CA TRP A 15 15.99 -0.56 -15.71
C TRP A 15 15.60 0.40 -14.57
N SER A 16 14.58 1.18 -14.82
CA SER A 16 13.95 2.01 -13.79
C SER A 16 12.44 2.02 -13.94
N PHE A 17 11.74 2.04 -12.80
CA PHE A 17 10.31 2.26 -12.71
C PHE A 17 10.04 3.53 -11.93
N THR A 18 9.06 4.31 -12.37
CA THR A 18 8.61 5.53 -11.68
C THR A 18 7.09 5.55 -11.66
N GLU A 19 6.52 5.57 -10.46
CA GLU A 19 5.09 5.82 -10.29
C GLU A 19 4.73 7.24 -10.75
N ALA A 20 3.63 7.40 -11.47
CA ALA A 20 3.11 8.70 -11.86
C ALA A 20 2.70 9.53 -10.62
N ASP A 21 2.68 10.84 -10.79
CA ASP A 21 2.32 11.76 -9.71
C ASP A 21 0.83 11.74 -9.44
N THR A 22 0.48 11.86 -8.16
CA THR A 22 -0.92 11.94 -7.70
C THR A 22 -1.02 12.98 -6.60
N GLU A 23 -2.21 13.51 -6.39
CA GLU A 23 -2.47 14.47 -5.32
C GLU A 23 -2.17 13.83 -3.96
N ARG A 24 -2.61 12.60 -3.71
CA ARG A 24 -2.33 11.86 -2.48
C ARG A 24 -0.84 11.63 -2.23
N TYR A 25 -0.02 11.49 -3.28
CA TYR A 25 1.43 11.47 -3.13
C TYR A 25 1.97 12.83 -2.68
N GLN A 26 1.44 13.93 -3.24
CA GLN A 26 1.87 15.28 -2.87
C GLN A 26 1.61 15.59 -1.39
N TYR A 27 0.53 15.06 -0.84
CA TYR A 27 0.19 15.19 0.58
C TYR A 27 0.84 14.14 1.48
N SER A 28 1.51 13.11 0.94
CA SER A 28 2.22 12.13 1.76
C SER A 28 3.32 12.79 2.58
N MET A 29 3.24 12.65 3.91
CA MET A 29 4.18 13.27 4.85
C MET A 29 5.59 12.66 4.78
N ARG A 30 5.71 11.44 4.27
CA ARG A 30 6.97 10.67 4.23
C ARG A 30 7.40 10.28 2.83
N LYS A 31 7.09 11.11 1.84
CA LYS A 31 7.42 10.83 0.44
C LYS A 31 8.91 10.76 0.11
N GLY A 32 9.76 11.35 0.94
CA GLY A 32 11.21 11.34 0.77
C GLY A 32 11.94 10.15 1.40
N TYR A 33 11.26 9.27 2.13
CA TYR A 33 11.89 8.11 2.78
C TYR A 33 11.95 6.91 1.83
N GLY A 34 13.11 6.26 1.76
CA GLY A 34 13.26 4.96 1.11
C GLY A 34 12.49 3.90 1.87
N LYS A 35 11.68 3.13 1.17
CA LYS A 35 10.79 2.13 1.78
C LYS A 35 11.32 0.71 1.69
N GLY A 36 12.23 0.46 0.78
CA GLY A 36 12.68 -0.88 0.44
C GLY A 36 11.72 -1.60 -0.50
N ILE A 37 12.11 -2.80 -0.84
CA ILE A 37 11.38 -3.69 -1.75
C ILE A 37 11.27 -5.08 -1.11
N ALA A 38 10.33 -5.90 -1.64
CA ALA A 38 10.34 -7.35 -1.42
C ALA A 38 10.56 -8.05 -2.76
N TYR A 39 11.12 -9.24 -2.71
CA TYR A 39 11.31 -10.12 -3.86
C TYR A 39 10.51 -11.40 -3.67
N GLY A 40 9.94 -11.88 -4.74
CA GLY A 40 9.27 -13.17 -4.81
C GLY A 40 9.35 -13.74 -6.22
N GLU A 41 8.67 -14.86 -6.44
CA GLU A 41 8.59 -15.50 -7.76
C GLU A 41 7.15 -15.88 -8.08
N ILE A 42 6.77 -15.71 -9.34
CA ILE A 42 5.52 -16.19 -9.93
C ILE A 42 5.89 -17.09 -11.09
N ASP A 43 5.56 -18.39 -11.00
CA ASP A 43 5.86 -19.39 -12.03
C ASP A 43 7.33 -19.40 -12.50
N GLY A 44 8.26 -19.22 -11.54
CA GLY A 44 9.70 -19.17 -11.81
C GLY A 44 10.22 -17.84 -12.37
N ARG A 45 9.37 -16.83 -12.49
CA ARG A 45 9.71 -15.46 -12.88
C ARG A 45 9.91 -14.60 -11.63
N GLY A 46 11.07 -13.94 -11.53
CA GLY A 46 11.35 -13.03 -10.43
C GLY A 46 10.45 -11.81 -10.45
N VAL A 47 9.92 -11.43 -9.29
CA VAL A 47 9.03 -10.28 -9.12
C VAL A 47 9.50 -9.40 -7.98
N VAL A 48 9.55 -8.09 -8.22
CA VAL A 48 9.83 -7.07 -7.22
C VAL A 48 8.51 -6.43 -6.81
N TYR A 49 8.20 -6.49 -5.51
CA TYR A 49 7.06 -5.80 -4.92
C TYR A 49 7.52 -4.54 -4.22
N ILE A 50 6.83 -3.43 -4.49
CA ILE A 50 7.08 -2.15 -3.83
C ILE A 50 5.78 -1.48 -3.40
N THR A 51 5.76 -1.00 -2.16
CA THR A 51 4.74 -0.08 -1.68
C THR A 51 5.26 1.35 -1.81
N THR A 52 4.47 2.22 -2.41
CA THR A 52 4.86 3.62 -2.64
C THR A 52 4.28 4.57 -1.58
N PRO A 53 4.81 5.81 -1.46
CA PRO A 53 4.23 6.81 -0.57
C PRO A 53 2.79 7.21 -0.93
N GLY A 54 2.37 7.01 -2.18
CA GLY A 54 0.97 7.13 -2.59
C GLY A 54 0.09 5.98 -2.12
N PHE A 55 0.66 4.99 -1.44
CA PHE A 55 -0.01 3.79 -0.93
C PHE A 55 -0.60 2.93 -2.04
N PHE A 56 0.21 2.71 -3.08
CA PHE A 56 0.00 1.69 -4.10
C PHE A 56 1.00 0.56 -3.91
N LEU A 57 0.58 -0.66 -4.19
CA LEU A 57 1.43 -1.83 -4.28
C LEU A 57 1.65 -2.16 -5.75
N HIS A 58 2.90 -2.15 -6.19
CA HIS A 58 3.29 -2.55 -7.54
C HIS A 58 4.01 -3.89 -7.51
N ALA A 59 3.71 -4.73 -8.50
CA ALA A 59 4.45 -5.94 -8.83
C ALA A 59 5.15 -5.74 -10.17
N LEU A 60 6.48 -5.74 -10.15
CA LEU A 60 7.32 -5.47 -11.31
C LEU A 60 8.14 -6.73 -11.65
N ASP A 61 8.28 -7.00 -12.91
CA ASP A 61 9.23 -8.01 -13.39
C ASP A 61 10.65 -7.64 -12.98
N ALA A 62 11.34 -8.56 -12.33
CA ALA A 62 12.67 -8.29 -11.77
C ALA A 62 13.75 -8.08 -12.84
N GLU A 63 13.58 -8.61 -14.04
CA GLU A 63 14.53 -8.47 -15.14
C GLU A 63 14.33 -7.18 -15.94
N THR A 64 13.08 -6.73 -16.08
CA THR A 64 12.75 -5.64 -17.00
C THR A 64 12.19 -4.39 -16.32
N GLY A 65 11.73 -4.49 -15.07
CA GLY A 65 11.06 -3.41 -14.35
C GLY A 65 9.64 -3.11 -14.84
N HIS A 66 9.13 -3.88 -15.80
CA HIS A 66 7.77 -3.69 -16.27
C HIS A 66 6.74 -4.25 -15.28
N PRO A 67 5.56 -3.60 -15.14
CA PRO A 67 4.45 -4.14 -14.37
C PRO A 67 4.04 -5.53 -14.86
N ILE A 68 3.79 -6.45 -13.91
CA ILE A 68 3.36 -7.81 -14.23
C ILE A 68 1.96 -7.78 -14.85
N GLU A 69 1.84 -8.32 -16.06
CA GLU A 69 0.56 -8.39 -16.77
C GLU A 69 -0.41 -9.32 -16.04
N GLY A 70 -1.66 -8.88 -15.87
CA GLY A 70 -2.71 -9.64 -15.20
C GLY A 70 -2.61 -9.67 -13.67
N TRP A 71 -1.61 -8.99 -13.07
CA TRP A 71 -1.48 -8.87 -11.63
C TRP A 71 -2.19 -7.63 -11.11
N GLY A 72 -3.06 -7.81 -10.10
CA GLY A 72 -3.89 -6.73 -9.54
C GLY A 72 -4.92 -6.17 -10.52
N GLU A 73 -5.82 -5.37 -10.02
CA GLU A 73 -6.92 -4.79 -10.82
C GLU A 73 -6.48 -3.60 -11.69
N GLY A 74 -5.26 -3.09 -11.44
CA GLY A 74 -4.81 -1.83 -12.01
C GLY A 74 -5.49 -0.62 -11.38
N VAL A 75 -5.09 0.58 -11.79
CA VAL A 75 -5.63 1.83 -11.25
C VAL A 75 -5.99 2.78 -12.38
N SER A 76 -7.19 3.36 -12.32
CA SER A 76 -7.69 4.28 -13.34
C SER A 76 -7.17 5.71 -13.12
N ILE A 77 -5.83 5.87 -13.20
CA ILE A 77 -5.14 7.16 -13.09
C ILE A 77 -4.31 7.37 -14.35
N PRO A 78 -4.33 8.57 -14.97
CA PRO A 78 -3.45 8.88 -16.09
C PRO A 78 -1.97 8.66 -15.76
N GLY A 79 -1.26 7.88 -16.60
CA GLY A 79 0.15 7.55 -16.40
C GLY A 79 0.42 6.37 -15.47
N PHE A 80 -0.60 5.80 -14.83
CA PHE A 80 -0.46 4.54 -14.09
C PHE A 80 -0.51 3.32 -15.02
N PRO A 81 0.16 2.22 -14.64
CA PRO A 81 0.00 0.95 -15.33
C PRO A 81 -1.45 0.47 -15.24
N LYS A 82 -1.94 -0.15 -16.32
CA LYS A 82 -3.27 -0.79 -16.33
C LYS A 82 -3.30 -2.14 -15.62
N THR A 83 -2.15 -2.62 -15.18
CA THR A 83 -1.94 -3.92 -14.54
C THR A 83 -0.67 -3.83 -13.70
N GLY A 84 -0.39 -4.82 -12.86
CA GLY A 84 0.78 -4.82 -11.99
C GLY A 84 0.67 -3.85 -10.81
N THR A 85 -0.55 -3.37 -10.51
CA THR A 85 -0.77 -2.37 -9.46
C THR A 85 -2.07 -2.64 -8.72
N VAL A 86 -2.01 -2.49 -7.40
CA VAL A 86 -3.18 -2.50 -6.50
C VAL A 86 -3.23 -1.17 -5.74
N ASP A 87 -4.41 -0.58 -5.64
CA ASP A 87 -4.67 0.56 -4.77
C ASP A 87 -5.01 0.07 -3.36
N LEU A 88 -4.05 0.17 -2.46
CA LEU A 88 -4.19 -0.31 -1.09
C LEU A 88 -5.21 0.48 -0.27
N VAL A 89 -5.52 1.72 -0.65
CA VAL A 89 -6.50 2.55 0.05
C VAL A 89 -7.90 1.96 -0.06
N THR A 90 -8.25 1.40 -1.20
CA THR A 90 -9.56 0.79 -1.42
C THR A 90 -9.89 -0.27 -0.36
N ASP A 91 -8.92 -1.14 -0.05
CA ASP A 91 -9.09 -2.18 0.95
C ASP A 91 -8.92 -1.66 2.39
N LEU A 92 -8.09 -0.62 2.58
CA LEU A 92 -7.91 0.01 3.87
C LEU A 92 -9.19 0.68 4.37
N ILE A 93 -9.88 1.43 3.51
CA ILE A 93 -11.11 2.16 3.86
C ILE A 93 -12.36 1.28 3.85
N ARG A 94 -12.27 0.07 3.33
CA ARG A 94 -13.36 -0.91 3.40
C ARG A 94 -13.71 -1.18 4.85
N ASP A 95 -14.99 -1.10 5.20
CA ASP A 95 -15.50 -1.28 6.56
C ASP A 95 -15.00 -0.23 7.57
N TRP A 96 -14.59 0.94 7.10
CA TRP A 96 -14.17 2.03 7.97
C TRP A 96 -15.23 3.12 8.05
N GLY A 97 -15.96 3.15 9.17
CA GLY A 97 -17.13 4.02 9.37
C GLY A 97 -16.88 5.51 9.11
N PRO A 98 -15.77 6.13 9.51
CA PRO A 98 -15.50 7.53 9.18
C PRO A 98 -15.49 7.81 7.68
N TRP A 99 -14.99 6.89 6.85
CA TRP A 99 -15.05 7.00 5.38
C TRP A 99 -16.50 6.86 4.89
N GLU A 100 -17.22 5.85 5.34
CA GLU A 100 -18.62 5.61 4.96
C GLU A 100 -19.50 6.82 5.27
N ASN A 101 -19.28 7.48 6.41
CA ASN A 101 -20.03 8.66 6.84
C ASN A 101 -19.80 9.90 5.95
N LEU A 102 -18.72 9.97 5.17
CA LEU A 102 -18.50 11.07 4.22
C LEU A 102 -19.45 11.01 3.04
N ASN A 103 -20.02 9.82 2.74
CA ASN A 103 -20.94 9.58 1.63
C ASN A 103 -20.45 10.16 0.30
N GLN A 104 -19.16 9.96 0.02
CA GLN A 104 -18.51 10.42 -1.22
C GLN A 104 -17.91 9.25 -1.98
N GLU A 105 -17.80 9.39 -3.29
CA GLU A 105 -17.11 8.44 -4.14
C GLU A 105 -15.59 8.54 -3.94
N TYR A 106 -14.92 7.40 -3.92
CA TYR A 106 -13.47 7.35 -3.78
C TYR A 106 -12.79 7.67 -5.12
N ASP A 107 -11.89 8.65 -5.10
CA ASP A 107 -11.03 9.00 -6.24
C ASP A 107 -9.59 8.53 -5.95
N PRO A 108 -9.06 7.56 -6.69
CA PRO A 108 -7.71 7.05 -6.47
C PRO A 108 -6.59 8.09 -6.70
N TYR A 109 -6.85 9.15 -7.46
CA TYR A 109 -5.88 10.24 -7.66
C TYR A 109 -5.76 11.14 -6.42
N GLN A 110 -6.90 11.48 -5.82
CA GLN A 110 -6.97 12.35 -4.63
C GLN A 110 -6.69 11.59 -3.34
N GLY A 111 -7.15 10.33 -3.24
CA GLY A 111 -7.09 9.54 -2.02
C GLY A 111 -8.16 9.92 -1.02
N ILE A 112 -7.82 9.85 0.27
CA ILE A 112 -8.73 10.25 1.36
C ILE A 112 -8.52 11.71 1.75
N PRO A 113 -9.57 12.41 2.23
CA PRO A 113 -9.43 13.77 2.75
C PRO A 113 -8.46 13.86 3.94
N LEU A 114 -7.65 14.90 3.97
CA LEU A 114 -6.64 15.12 5.03
C LEU A 114 -7.25 15.25 6.43
N GLU A 115 -8.52 15.64 6.51
CA GLU A 115 -9.25 15.81 7.76
C GLU A 115 -9.47 14.49 8.51
N ILE A 116 -9.50 13.37 7.78
CA ILE A 116 -9.66 12.03 8.37
C ILE A 116 -8.33 11.25 8.44
N GLY A 117 -7.23 11.90 8.17
CA GLY A 117 -5.89 11.39 8.44
C GLY A 117 -5.00 11.28 7.22
N TYR A 118 -3.79 10.81 7.48
CA TYR A 118 -2.75 10.60 6.48
C TYR A 118 -2.43 9.11 6.38
N ILE A 119 -2.21 8.65 5.17
CA ILE A 119 -1.73 7.31 4.91
C ILE A 119 -0.27 7.39 4.50
N THR A 120 0.55 6.53 5.07
CA THR A 120 1.95 6.41 4.67
C THR A 120 2.44 4.97 4.79
N ALA A 121 3.09 4.49 3.75
CA ALA A 121 3.82 3.24 3.78
C ALA A 121 5.24 3.51 4.29
N SER A 122 5.53 3.15 5.53
CA SER A 122 6.83 3.39 6.14
C SER A 122 7.75 2.16 6.15
N SER A 123 7.24 1.01 5.75
CA SER A 123 7.97 -0.26 5.72
C SER A 123 7.88 -0.91 4.33
N PRO A 124 8.90 -1.67 3.91
CA PRO A 124 8.79 -2.48 2.70
C PRO A 124 7.69 -3.54 2.88
N PRO A 125 7.08 -4.02 1.79
CA PRO A 125 6.24 -5.19 1.84
C PRO A 125 7.05 -6.44 2.26
N ILE A 126 6.35 -7.46 2.74
CA ILE A 126 6.94 -8.76 3.06
C ILE A 126 6.26 -9.81 2.18
N VAL A 127 7.04 -10.69 1.57
CA VAL A 127 6.52 -11.86 0.84
C VAL A 127 6.74 -13.10 1.68
N ALA A 128 5.66 -13.81 2.01
CA ALA A 128 5.72 -15.06 2.77
C ALA A 128 4.56 -15.98 2.38
N ASN A 129 4.87 -17.25 2.14
CA ASN A 129 3.86 -18.28 1.84
C ASN A 129 2.86 -17.91 0.73
N GLY A 130 3.34 -17.29 -0.35
CA GLY A 130 2.50 -16.87 -1.46
C GLY A 130 1.63 -15.62 -1.18
N VAL A 131 1.94 -14.88 -0.14
CA VAL A 131 1.22 -13.66 0.26
C VAL A 131 2.17 -12.47 0.33
N VAL A 132 1.74 -11.33 -0.21
CA VAL A 132 2.38 -10.02 0.00
C VAL A 132 1.66 -9.32 1.13
N ILE A 133 2.38 -8.99 2.20
CA ILE A 133 1.86 -8.34 3.39
C ILE A 133 2.36 -6.89 3.45
N VAL A 134 1.44 -5.96 3.65
CA VAL A 134 1.71 -4.52 3.65
C VAL A 134 1.16 -3.90 4.92
N GLY A 135 2.00 -3.17 5.65
CA GLY A 135 1.57 -2.35 6.78
C GLY A 135 1.24 -0.92 6.36
N ASN A 136 0.33 -0.30 7.07
CA ASN A 136 0.06 1.12 7.01
C ASN A 136 0.53 1.81 8.29
N SER A 137 1.07 3.01 8.17
CA SER A 137 1.34 3.90 9.30
C SER A 137 0.35 5.05 9.26
N ALA A 138 -0.54 5.14 10.23
CA ALA A 138 -1.27 6.37 10.51
C ALA A 138 -0.28 7.44 11.01
N GLU A 139 -0.39 8.66 10.51
CA GLU A 139 0.51 9.79 10.87
C GLU A 139 0.20 10.38 12.25
N GLN A 140 0.20 9.56 13.25
CA GLN A 140 -0.22 9.94 14.60
C GLN A 140 0.78 10.82 15.36
N GLY A 141 2.02 10.92 14.89
CA GLY A 141 3.05 11.72 15.55
C GLY A 141 3.07 13.20 15.19
N TYR A 142 2.36 13.61 14.13
CA TYR A 142 2.39 14.97 13.58
C TYR A 142 1.10 15.76 13.82
N ASN A 143 -0.01 15.05 14.03
CA ASN A 143 -1.31 15.64 14.31
C ASN A 143 -1.91 15.03 15.57
N GLN A 144 -2.90 15.72 16.14
CA GLN A 144 -3.63 15.16 17.27
C GLN A 144 -4.34 13.87 16.83
N THR A 145 -4.01 12.78 17.50
CA THR A 145 -4.65 11.48 17.26
C THR A 145 -6.13 11.52 17.64
N ARG A 146 -6.97 10.96 16.79
CA ARG A 146 -8.41 10.82 16.99
C ARG A 146 -8.86 9.41 16.62
N LYS A 147 -9.96 8.93 17.20
CA LYS A 147 -10.58 7.63 16.85
C LYS A 147 -10.98 7.54 15.38
N GLU A 148 -11.38 8.67 14.80
CA GLU A 148 -11.86 8.77 13.42
C GLU A 148 -10.73 8.82 12.39
N MET A 149 -9.47 8.79 12.81
CA MET A 149 -8.35 8.78 11.87
C MET A 149 -8.21 7.44 11.17
N VAL A 150 -7.64 7.48 9.97
CA VAL A 150 -7.40 6.27 9.17
C VAL A 150 -6.66 5.21 9.98
N PRO A 151 -7.13 3.95 9.96
CA PRO A 151 -6.54 2.89 10.76
C PRO A 151 -5.16 2.47 10.25
N GLY A 152 -4.32 2.02 11.17
CA GLY A 152 -3.00 1.44 10.87
C GLY A 152 -3.06 -0.05 10.57
N ASP A 153 -4.02 -0.51 9.81
CA ASP A 153 -4.27 -1.92 9.53
C ASP A 153 -3.19 -2.56 8.66
N ILE A 154 -3.08 -3.88 8.75
CA ILE A 154 -2.20 -4.69 7.91
C ILE A 154 -3.04 -5.34 6.83
N LEU A 155 -2.63 -5.18 5.57
CA LEU A 155 -3.29 -5.74 4.40
C LEU A 155 -2.47 -6.88 3.81
N ALA A 156 -3.15 -7.86 3.21
CA ALA A 156 -2.49 -8.97 2.55
C ALA A 156 -3.13 -9.30 1.21
N TYR A 157 -2.27 -9.58 0.24
CA TYR A 157 -2.62 -9.85 -1.14
C TYR A 157 -1.98 -11.16 -1.61
N ASP A 158 -2.62 -11.84 -2.52
CA ASP A 158 -2.03 -13.00 -3.19
C ASP A 158 -0.80 -12.56 -3.99
N ALA A 159 0.33 -13.20 -3.76
CA ALA A 159 1.58 -12.82 -4.41
C ALA A 159 1.55 -13.08 -5.93
N ALA A 160 0.80 -14.08 -6.38
CA ALA A 160 0.74 -14.44 -7.80
C ALA A 160 -0.28 -13.62 -8.59
N THR A 161 -1.37 -13.17 -7.95
CA THR A 161 -2.48 -12.52 -8.66
C THR A 161 -2.71 -11.07 -8.25
N GLY A 162 -2.28 -10.66 -7.05
CA GLY A 162 -2.60 -9.35 -6.49
C GLY A 162 -3.99 -9.26 -5.86
N ASP A 163 -4.73 -10.37 -5.80
CA ASP A 163 -6.05 -10.39 -5.19
C ASP A 163 -5.97 -10.15 -3.68
N PHE A 164 -6.89 -9.34 -3.17
CA PHE A 164 -7.02 -9.12 -1.73
C PHE A 164 -7.36 -10.41 -0.99
N LYS A 165 -6.61 -10.72 0.08
CA LYS A 165 -6.82 -11.94 0.88
C LYS A 165 -7.43 -11.66 2.25
N TRP A 166 -6.85 -10.72 2.99
CA TRP A 166 -7.32 -10.37 4.33
C TRP A 166 -6.77 -9.04 4.81
N LYS A 167 -7.46 -8.48 5.78
CA LYS A 167 -7.06 -7.32 6.57
C LYS A 167 -7.00 -7.70 8.05
N PHE A 168 -5.94 -7.30 8.72
CA PHE A 168 -5.79 -7.44 10.16
C PHE A 168 -5.93 -6.08 10.82
N HIS A 169 -6.93 -5.93 11.68
CA HIS A 169 -7.11 -4.73 12.47
C HIS A 169 -6.10 -4.70 13.62
N VAL A 170 -5.15 -3.78 13.58
CA VAL A 170 -4.13 -3.62 14.63
C VAL A 170 -4.78 -3.17 15.94
N ILE A 171 -5.81 -2.35 15.84
CA ILE A 171 -6.72 -2.06 16.96
C ILE A 171 -7.95 -2.94 16.76
N PRO A 172 -8.16 -3.98 17.59
CA PRO A 172 -9.22 -4.94 17.37
C PRO A 172 -10.59 -4.31 17.54
N ARG A 173 -11.52 -4.71 16.67
CA ARG A 173 -12.92 -4.25 16.69
C ARG A 173 -13.78 -5.11 17.63
N PRO A 174 -14.98 -4.66 18.02
CA PRO A 174 -15.90 -5.46 18.80
C PRO A 174 -16.11 -6.85 18.23
N GLY A 175 -15.89 -7.88 19.06
CA GLY A 175 -16.00 -9.29 18.66
C GLY A 175 -14.73 -9.91 18.08
N GLU A 176 -13.68 -9.16 17.84
CA GLU A 176 -12.39 -9.69 17.42
C GLU A 176 -11.53 -10.11 18.61
N PHE A 177 -10.56 -11.00 18.35
CA PHE A 177 -9.63 -11.46 19.37
C PHE A 177 -8.82 -10.28 19.94
N GLY A 178 -8.80 -10.20 21.26
CA GLY A 178 -8.06 -9.16 21.99
C GLY A 178 -8.87 -7.88 22.24
N HIS A 179 -10.06 -7.69 21.66
CA HIS A 179 -10.88 -6.51 21.90
C HIS A 179 -11.20 -6.29 23.38
N ASP A 180 -11.55 -7.35 24.10
CA ASP A 180 -11.91 -7.28 25.53
C ASP A 180 -10.74 -6.91 26.46
N THR A 181 -9.52 -6.85 25.93
CA THR A 181 -8.34 -6.39 26.70
C THR A 181 -8.16 -4.87 26.65
N TRP A 182 -8.93 -4.16 25.85
CA TRP A 182 -8.93 -2.71 25.76
C TRP A 182 -9.94 -2.11 26.73
N GLU A 183 -9.52 -1.15 27.54
CA GLU A 183 -10.34 -0.50 28.55
C GLU A 183 -10.78 0.89 28.09
N ASN A 184 -11.91 1.36 28.63
CA ASN A 184 -12.43 2.72 28.45
C ASN A 184 -12.64 3.14 26.98
N ASP A 185 -13.13 2.24 26.14
CA ASP A 185 -13.35 2.48 24.70
C ASP A 185 -12.10 3.00 23.96
N ALA A 186 -10.92 2.54 24.35
CA ALA A 186 -9.64 2.95 23.76
C ALA A 186 -9.34 2.28 22.39
N TRP A 187 -10.25 1.43 21.89
CA TRP A 187 -10.21 0.76 20.58
C TRP A 187 -10.84 1.61 19.49
#